data_a69eae2696ea638e3597a97bb3d573ff
#
_entry.id   a69eae2696ea638e3597a97bb3d573ff
#
_cell.length_a   1.000
_cell.length_b   1.000
_cell.length_c   1.000
_cell.angle_alpha   90.00
_cell.angle_beta   90.00
_cell.angle_gamma   90.00
#
_symmetry.space_group_name_H-M   'P 1'
#
loop_
_entity.id
_entity.type
_entity.pdbx_description
1 polymer ?
#
loop_
_entity_poly.entity_id
_entity_poly.type
_entity_poly.pdbx_seq_one_letter_code
_entity_poly.pdbx_strand_id
1 'polypeptide(L)'
;MELRTLGRTGLQVSLIGLATMTFGEQNTESDGHAQLDYAVDHGVNLIDTSEVYAVPPRAETYGSTERIIGTWLRRSGKRQNVVLCSKVAGPGRALGVTHVRGGGNRLDRRNIVEAIDDSLRRLQTDYLDLYQVHWPDRSTNFFGRLDYEHVEQE
;
A
#
# COMPACT_ATOMS: atom_id res chain seq x y z
N MET A 1 -17.10 15.62 -4.23
CA MET A 1 -17.05 14.39 -3.38
C MET A 1 -17.27 14.78 -1.93
N GLU A 2 -18.09 14.03 -1.19
CA GLU A 2 -18.23 14.23 0.27
C GLU A 2 -16.97 13.79 0.99
N LEU A 3 -16.58 14.53 2.01
CA LEU A 3 -15.42 14.23 2.87
C LEU A 3 -15.90 13.82 4.25
N ARG A 4 -15.13 12.94 4.90
CA ARG A 4 -15.33 12.53 6.30
C ARG A 4 -14.04 12.55 7.07
N THR A 5 -14.11 12.82 8.35
CA THR A 5 -12.95 12.73 9.23
C THR A 5 -12.59 11.26 9.47
N LEU A 6 -11.34 10.90 9.23
CA LEU A 6 -10.82 9.55 9.49
C LEU A 6 -10.62 9.35 11.00
N GLY A 7 -11.62 8.74 11.65
CA GLY A 7 -11.60 8.49 13.09
C GLY A 7 -11.39 9.78 13.88
N ARG A 8 -10.34 9.81 14.73
CA ARG A 8 -9.94 10.96 15.57
C ARG A 8 -8.65 11.65 15.10
N THR A 9 -8.23 11.41 13.85
CA THR A 9 -6.94 11.89 13.32
C THR A 9 -6.97 13.34 12.84
N GLY A 10 -8.15 13.90 12.57
CA GLY A 10 -8.31 15.20 11.90
C GLY A 10 -8.17 15.12 10.36
N LEU A 11 -7.72 14.02 9.79
CA LEU A 11 -7.62 13.85 8.34
C LEU A 11 -9.02 13.81 7.70
N GLN A 12 -9.21 14.62 6.67
CA GLN A 12 -10.43 14.61 5.86
C GLN A 12 -10.22 13.72 4.64
N VAL A 13 -10.99 12.65 4.55
CA VAL A 13 -10.90 11.67 3.45
C VAL A 13 -12.19 11.63 2.67
N SER A 14 -12.08 11.42 1.35
CA SER A 14 -13.24 11.18 0.50
C SER A 14 -13.94 9.87 0.87
N LEU A 15 -15.27 9.81 0.72
CA LEU A 15 -16.06 8.60 1.01
C LEU A 15 -15.62 7.39 0.20
N ILE A 16 -15.06 7.63 -0.99
CA ILE A 16 -14.51 6.62 -1.87
C ILE A 16 -13.00 6.83 -1.93
N GLY A 17 -12.23 5.76 -1.74
CA GLY A 17 -10.79 5.73 -1.96
C GLY A 17 -10.44 5.03 -3.27
N LEU A 18 -9.34 5.43 -3.90
CA LEU A 18 -8.76 4.72 -5.03
C LEU A 18 -7.78 3.66 -4.52
N ALA A 19 -8.14 2.38 -4.69
CA ALA A 19 -7.22 1.26 -4.50
C ALA A 19 -6.40 1.06 -5.77
N THR A 20 -5.09 0.89 -5.63
CA THR A 20 -4.14 0.96 -6.76
C THR A 20 -3.44 -0.37 -7.05
N MET A 21 -3.91 -1.46 -6.48
CA MET A 21 -3.22 -2.77 -6.48
C MET A 21 -3.00 -3.40 -7.86
N THR A 22 -3.59 -2.86 -8.91
CA THR A 22 -3.44 -3.35 -10.29
C THR A 22 -2.40 -2.60 -11.11
N PHE A 23 -1.86 -1.48 -10.60
CA PHE A 23 -0.90 -0.65 -11.32
C PHE A 23 0.47 -1.34 -11.41
N GLY A 24 0.93 -1.53 -12.64
CA GLY A 24 2.18 -2.23 -12.93
C GLY A 24 2.02 -3.74 -13.17
N GLU A 25 0.80 -4.25 -13.18
CA GLU A 25 0.46 -5.62 -13.57
C GLU A 25 -0.65 -5.60 -14.64
N GLN A 26 -1.87 -5.20 -14.28
CA GLN A 26 -3.00 -5.12 -15.23
C GLN A 26 -3.07 -3.75 -15.93
N ASN A 27 -2.56 -2.72 -15.28
CA ASN A 27 -2.55 -1.35 -15.78
C ASN A 27 -1.11 -0.90 -15.99
N THR A 28 -0.86 -0.23 -17.09
CA THR A 28 0.40 0.44 -17.36
C THR A 28 0.58 1.67 -16.46
N GLU A 29 1.78 2.25 -16.43
CA GLU A 29 2.03 3.52 -15.74
C GLU A 29 1.12 4.64 -16.28
N SER A 30 0.92 4.69 -17.60
CA SER A 30 0.04 5.68 -18.23
C SER A 30 -1.41 5.52 -17.77
N ASP A 31 -1.90 4.28 -17.70
CA ASP A 31 -3.26 4.00 -17.21
C ASP A 31 -3.41 4.40 -15.74
N GLY A 32 -2.42 4.06 -14.91
CA GLY A 32 -2.40 4.43 -13.49
C GLY A 32 -2.42 5.95 -13.30
N HIS A 33 -1.61 6.68 -14.07
CA HIS A 33 -1.60 8.15 -14.05
C HIS A 33 -2.94 8.74 -14.47
N ALA A 34 -3.57 8.22 -15.53
CA ALA A 34 -4.88 8.69 -15.98
C ALA A 34 -5.98 8.45 -14.95
N GLN A 35 -5.95 7.28 -14.27
CA GLN A 35 -6.88 6.95 -13.19
C GLN A 35 -6.68 7.87 -11.98
N LEU A 36 -5.43 8.15 -11.59
CA LEU A 36 -5.11 9.07 -10.49
C LEU A 36 -5.57 10.51 -10.80
N ASP A 37 -5.29 11.00 -12.02
CA ASP A 37 -5.73 12.32 -12.45
C ASP A 37 -7.27 12.40 -12.41
N TYR A 38 -7.95 11.42 -12.99
CA TYR A 38 -9.41 11.37 -13.01
C TYR A 38 -10.02 11.34 -11.60
N ALA A 39 -9.49 10.48 -10.73
CA ALA A 39 -9.98 10.36 -9.36
C ALA A 39 -9.83 11.67 -8.58
N VAL A 40 -8.65 12.29 -8.62
CA VAL A 40 -8.39 13.55 -7.91
C VAL A 40 -9.23 14.70 -8.47
N ASP A 41 -9.37 14.80 -9.79
CA ASP A 41 -10.18 15.84 -10.43
C ASP A 41 -11.68 15.70 -10.10
N HIS A 42 -12.13 14.50 -9.68
CA HIS A 42 -13.49 14.24 -9.20
C HIS A 42 -13.61 14.27 -7.65
N GLY A 43 -12.57 14.74 -6.97
CA GLY A 43 -12.56 14.96 -5.53
C GLY A 43 -12.28 13.73 -4.67
N VAL A 44 -11.76 12.63 -5.26
CA VAL A 44 -11.19 11.52 -4.51
C VAL A 44 -9.81 11.93 -4.03
N ASN A 45 -9.60 11.93 -2.72
CA ASN A 45 -8.29 12.26 -2.14
C ASN A 45 -7.63 11.10 -1.39
N LEU A 46 -8.33 10.01 -1.11
CA LEU A 46 -7.79 8.84 -0.44
C LEU A 46 -7.20 7.88 -1.47
N ILE A 47 -5.88 7.73 -1.46
CA ILE A 47 -5.13 6.83 -2.34
C ILE A 47 -4.50 5.72 -1.51
N ASP A 48 -4.89 4.47 -1.80
CA ASP A 48 -4.44 3.30 -1.05
C ASP A 48 -3.49 2.44 -1.89
N THR A 49 -2.30 2.21 -1.37
CA THR A 49 -1.27 1.35 -1.96
C THR A 49 -0.63 0.44 -0.92
N SER A 50 0.39 -0.33 -1.30
CA SER A 50 1.18 -1.20 -0.43
C SER A 50 2.52 -1.52 -1.05
N GLU A 51 3.53 -1.79 -0.21
CA GLU A 51 4.84 -2.23 -0.69
C GLU A 51 4.80 -3.49 -1.55
N VAL A 52 3.87 -4.42 -1.29
CA VAL A 52 3.79 -5.69 -2.03
C VAL A 52 3.08 -5.58 -3.38
N TYR A 53 2.44 -4.45 -3.66
CA TYR A 53 1.71 -4.31 -4.92
C TYR A 53 2.67 -4.12 -6.12
N ALA A 54 2.31 -4.62 -7.26
CA ALA A 54 1.01 -5.01 -7.79
C ALA A 54 0.55 -6.42 -7.36
N VAL A 55 -0.74 -6.72 -7.67
CA VAL A 55 -1.39 -8.03 -7.43
C VAL A 55 -1.69 -8.68 -8.78
N PRO A 56 -1.37 -9.99 -8.96
CA PRO A 56 -0.77 -10.91 -7.99
C PRO A 56 0.67 -10.55 -7.62
N PRO A 57 1.08 -10.76 -6.34
CA PRO A 57 2.44 -10.41 -5.90
C PRO A 57 3.49 -11.24 -6.63
N ARG A 58 4.45 -10.57 -7.28
CA ARG A 58 5.59 -11.19 -8.00
C ARG A 58 6.85 -10.38 -7.74
N ALA A 59 8.00 -11.04 -7.82
CA ALA A 59 9.29 -10.36 -7.65
C ALA A 59 9.51 -9.25 -8.68
N GLU A 60 9.08 -9.48 -9.92
CA GLU A 60 9.24 -8.59 -11.07
C GLU A 60 8.43 -7.30 -10.94
N THR A 61 7.24 -7.39 -10.32
CA THR A 61 6.31 -6.27 -10.16
C THR A 61 6.27 -5.70 -8.74
N TYR A 62 7.09 -6.24 -7.84
CA TYR A 62 7.20 -5.76 -6.46
C TYR A 62 7.47 -4.26 -6.39
N GLY A 63 6.61 -3.55 -5.68
CA GLY A 63 6.69 -2.10 -5.50
C GLY A 63 6.41 -1.26 -6.75
N SER A 64 5.97 -1.87 -7.88
CA SER A 64 5.67 -1.13 -9.11
C SER A 64 4.54 -0.12 -8.90
N THR A 65 3.51 -0.48 -8.15
CA THR A 65 2.40 0.41 -7.85
C THR A 65 2.86 1.68 -7.13
N GLU A 66 3.71 1.56 -6.10
CA GLU A 66 4.27 2.72 -5.41
C GLU A 66 5.17 3.56 -6.33
N ARG A 67 5.95 2.93 -7.23
CA ARG A 67 6.74 3.68 -8.23
C ARG A 67 5.86 4.48 -9.18
N ILE A 68 4.78 3.91 -9.68
CA ILE A 68 3.81 4.58 -10.57
C ILE A 68 3.16 5.77 -9.85
N ILE A 69 2.74 5.59 -8.61
CA ILE A 69 2.21 6.70 -7.80
C ILE A 69 3.28 7.77 -7.58
N GLY A 70 4.52 7.37 -7.29
CA GLY A 70 5.63 8.28 -7.07
C GLY A 70 5.95 9.15 -8.30
N THR A 71 5.99 8.55 -9.48
CA THR A 71 6.18 9.30 -10.74
C THR A 71 5.01 10.24 -11.03
N TRP A 72 3.78 9.82 -10.70
CA TRP A 72 2.60 10.68 -10.79
C TRP A 72 2.66 11.87 -9.82
N LEU A 73 3.01 11.64 -8.55
CA LEU A 73 3.14 12.71 -7.55
C LEU A 73 4.17 13.77 -7.97
N ARG A 74 5.32 13.31 -8.46
CA ARG A 74 6.38 14.20 -8.97
C ARG A 74 5.92 15.00 -10.19
N ARG A 75 5.24 14.35 -11.14
CA ARG A 75 4.73 14.99 -12.37
C ARG A 75 3.64 16.01 -12.08
N SER A 76 2.68 15.63 -11.24
CA SER A 76 1.47 16.43 -10.99
C SER A 76 1.67 17.54 -9.96
N GLY A 77 2.62 17.39 -9.03
CA GLY A 77 2.77 18.27 -7.87
C GLY A 77 1.60 18.18 -6.87
N LYS A 78 0.73 17.18 -7.00
CA LYS A 78 -0.52 17.06 -6.20
C LYS A 78 -0.36 16.36 -4.86
N ARG A 79 0.89 16.19 -4.31
CA ARG A 79 1.11 15.46 -3.05
C ARG A 79 0.25 15.99 -1.90
N GLN A 80 0.10 17.30 -1.78
CA GLN A 80 -0.68 17.96 -0.71
C GLN A 80 -2.20 17.80 -0.88
N ASN A 81 -2.65 17.34 -2.04
CA ASN A 81 -4.08 17.20 -2.35
C ASN A 81 -4.61 15.81 -2.04
N VAL A 82 -3.75 14.89 -1.63
CA VAL A 82 -4.11 13.49 -1.38
C VAL A 82 -3.73 13.03 0.01
N VAL A 83 -4.54 12.14 0.56
CA VAL A 83 -4.23 11.33 1.74
C VAL A 83 -3.66 10.02 1.22
N LEU A 84 -2.34 9.86 1.33
CA LEU A 84 -1.61 8.73 0.78
C LEU A 84 -1.39 7.67 1.85
N CYS A 85 -1.90 6.46 1.58
CA CYS A 85 -1.81 5.32 2.47
C CYS A 85 -0.90 4.26 1.87
N SER A 86 0.00 3.68 2.68
CA SER A 86 0.74 2.47 2.30
C SER A 86 0.78 1.47 3.46
N LYS A 87 1.33 0.27 3.19
CA LYS A 87 1.23 -0.84 4.15
C LYS A 87 2.52 -1.65 4.17
N VAL A 88 2.94 -2.04 5.39
CA VAL A 88 4.01 -3.03 5.58
C VAL A 88 3.46 -4.45 5.47
N ALA A 89 4.15 -5.30 4.73
CA ALA A 89 3.82 -6.72 4.62
C ALA A 89 4.10 -7.48 5.92
N GLY A 90 3.16 -8.28 6.35
CA GLY A 90 3.40 -9.32 7.36
C GLY A 90 4.20 -10.51 6.79
N PRO A 91 4.33 -11.63 7.52
CA PRO A 91 5.04 -12.81 7.05
C PRO A 91 4.50 -13.35 5.74
N GLY A 92 5.38 -13.52 4.74
CA GLY A 92 4.96 -13.78 3.36
C GLY A 92 5.01 -15.23 2.92
N ARG A 93 5.63 -16.14 3.67
CA ARG A 93 5.82 -17.54 3.25
C ARG A 93 4.52 -18.24 2.85
N ALA A 94 3.50 -18.06 3.67
CA ALA A 94 2.19 -18.68 3.45
C ALA A 94 1.42 -18.14 2.23
N LEU A 95 1.81 -16.94 1.74
CA LEU A 95 1.20 -16.27 0.59
C LEU A 95 2.08 -16.30 -0.67
N GLY A 96 3.22 -16.99 -0.64
CA GLY A 96 4.19 -16.97 -1.74
C GLY A 96 4.95 -15.65 -1.91
N VAL A 97 4.85 -14.74 -0.93
CA VAL A 97 5.53 -13.42 -0.95
C VAL A 97 6.91 -13.56 -0.32
N THR A 98 7.79 -14.30 -0.97
CA THR A 98 9.14 -14.60 -0.47
C THR A 98 10.22 -13.63 -0.95
N HIS A 99 9.89 -12.76 -1.89
CA HIS A 99 10.79 -11.78 -2.49
C HIS A 99 10.91 -10.48 -1.69
N VAL A 100 9.98 -10.21 -0.78
CA VAL A 100 10.02 -9.02 0.06
C VAL A 100 11.05 -9.22 1.17
N ARG A 101 12.02 -8.33 1.28
CA ARG A 101 13.12 -8.38 2.26
C ARG A 101 13.77 -9.77 2.38
N GLY A 102 13.99 -10.43 1.21
CA GLY A 102 14.59 -11.76 1.15
C GLY A 102 13.74 -12.88 1.79
N GLY A 103 12.44 -12.68 1.94
CA GLY A 103 11.50 -13.63 2.56
C GLY A 103 11.49 -13.61 4.08
N GLY A 104 12.25 -12.69 4.70
CA GLY A 104 12.34 -12.53 6.15
C GLY A 104 11.38 -11.48 6.74
N ASN A 105 10.34 -11.11 5.99
CA ASN A 105 9.39 -10.09 6.44
C ASN A 105 8.63 -10.52 7.70
N ARG A 106 8.70 -9.64 8.69
CA ARG A 106 8.05 -9.72 10.00
C ARG A 106 7.58 -8.33 10.38
N LEU A 107 6.72 -8.24 11.40
CA LEU A 107 6.24 -6.96 11.93
C LEU A 107 7.08 -6.48 13.13
N ASP A 108 8.39 -6.75 13.10
CA ASP A 108 9.32 -6.15 14.05
C ASP A 108 9.75 -4.74 13.62
N ARG A 109 10.35 -4.01 14.54
CA ARG A 109 10.79 -2.62 14.33
C ARG A 109 11.70 -2.47 13.10
N ARG A 110 12.66 -3.41 12.92
CA ARG A 110 13.62 -3.34 11.82
C ARG A 110 12.91 -3.43 10.47
N ASN A 111 12.05 -4.44 10.30
CA ASN A 111 11.29 -4.64 9.06
C ASN A 111 10.33 -3.49 8.76
N ILE A 112 9.66 -2.94 9.80
CA ILE A 112 8.74 -1.82 9.61
C ILE A 112 9.49 -0.56 9.17
N VAL A 113 10.64 -0.25 9.78
CA VAL A 113 11.45 0.93 9.40
C VAL A 113 12.01 0.76 7.98
N GLU A 114 12.57 -0.40 7.64
CA GLU A 114 13.05 -0.68 6.29
C GLU A 114 11.93 -0.57 5.25
N ALA A 115 10.76 -1.13 5.57
CA ALA A 115 9.60 -1.08 4.67
C ALA A 115 9.11 0.35 4.38
N ILE A 116 9.01 1.19 5.42
CA ILE A 116 8.54 2.57 5.23
C ILE A 116 9.58 3.41 4.47
N ASP A 117 10.87 3.24 4.76
CA ASP A 117 11.95 3.94 4.05
C ASP A 117 11.97 3.58 2.56
N ASP A 118 11.75 2.30 2.24
CA ASP A 118 11.65 1.82 0.88
C ASP A 118 10.38 2.33 0.17
N SER A 119 9.25 2.36 0.86
CA SER A 119 8.00 2.91 0.34
C SER A 119 8.13 4.40 0.03
N LEU A 120 8.69 5.20 0.94
CA LEU A 120 8.93 6.63 0.72
C LEU A 120 9.83 6.89 -0.50
N ARG A 121 10.88 6.07 -0.68
CA ARG A 121 11.75 6.15 -1.87
C ARG A 121 10.99 5.85 -3.16
N ARG A 122 10.18 4.78 -3.19
CA ARG A 122 9.36 4.41 -4.36
C ARG A 122 8.29 5.45 -4.67
N LEU A 123 7.63 5.97 -3.63
CA LEU A 123 6.59 7.00 -3.73
C LEU A 123 7.14 8.41 -4.00
N GLN A 124 8.46 8.61 -3.90
CA GLN A 124 9.14 9.90 -4.12
C GLN A 124 8.56 11.04 -3.26
N THR A 125 8.26 10.73 -2.01
CA THR A 125 7.74 11.65 -0.99
C THR A 125 8.44 11.42 0.34
N ASP A 126 8.44 12.40 1.22
CA ASP A 126 9.06 12.35 2.54
C ASP A 126 8.10 11.97 3.67
N TYR A 127 6.81 11.81 3.35
CA TYR A 127 5.81 11.38 4.34
C TYR A 127 4.67 10.56 3.74
N LEU A 128 4.03 9.77 4.61
CA LEU A 128 2.74 9.12 4.39
C LEU A 128 1.73 9.70 5.38
N ASP A 129 0.47 9.78 4.98
CA ASP A 129 -0.61 10.23 5.86
C ASP A 129 -1.14 9.10 6.73
N LEU A 130 -1.12 7.88 6.21
CA LEU A 130 -1.51 6.66 6.92
C LEU A 130 -0.57 5.50 6.57
N TYR A 131 -0.04 4.83 7.60
CA TYR A 131 0.75 3.61 7.41
C TYR A 131 0.10 2.45 8.16
N GLN A 132 -0.08 1.33 7.48
CA GLN A 132 -0.89 0.23 7.97
C GLN A 132 -0.08 -1.08 8.02
N VAL A 133 -0.49 -1.97 8.90
CA VAL A 133 -0.10 -3.38 8.85
C VAL A 133 -1.01 -4.10 7.85
N HIS A 134 -0.42 -4.72 6.80
CA HIS A 134 -1.19 -5.32 5.72
C HIS A 134 -1.89 -6.61 6.15
N TRP A 135 -1.21 -7.44 6.96
CA TRP A 135 -1.76 -8.59 7.65
C TRP A 135 -0.95 -8.89 8.91
N PRO A 136 -1.55 -9.61 9.88
CA PRO A 136 -0.90 -9.83 11.17
C PRO A 136 0.32 -10.77 11.08
N ASP A 137 1.27 -10.57 12.02
CA ASP A 137 2.41 -11.47 12.24
C ASP A 137 2.07 -12.47 13.35
N ARG A 138 1.01 -13.21 13.17
CA ARG A 138 0.57 -14.30 14.04
C ARG A 138 -0.29 -15.28 13.26
N SER A 139 -0.39 -16.51 13.73
CA SER A 139 -1.27 -17.50 13.16
C SER A 139 -2.73 -17.06 13.33
N THR A 140 -3.45 -16.92 12.23
CA THR A 140 -4.85 -16.51 12.19
C THR A 140 -5.43 -16.76 10.80
N ASN A 141 -6.75 -16.66 10.66
CA ASN A 141 -7.39 -16.60 9.35
C ASN A 141 -7.09 -15.27 8.66
N PHE A 142 -6.69 -15.31 7.40
CA PHE A 142 -6.48 -14.12 6.56
C PHE A 142 -6.44 -14.50 5.06
N PHE A 143 -6.83 -13.60 4.18
CA PHE A 143 -6.81 -13.74 2.72
C PHE A 143 -7.38 -15.06 2.21
N GLY A 144 -8.57 -15.45 2.71
CA GLY A 144 -9.27 -16.66 2.28
C GLY A 144 -8.78 -17.97 2.93
N ARG A 145 -7.76 -17.91 3.79
CA ARG A 145 -7.38 -19.04 4.64
C ARG A 145 -8.29 -19.06 5.87
N LEU A 146 -9.12 -20.08 5.97
CA LEU A 146 -10.14 -20.18 7.01
C LEU A 146 -9.92 -21.34 8.00
N ASP A 147 -8.91 -22.18 7.76
CA ASP A 147 -8.65 -23.41 8.53
C ASP A 147 -7.61 -23.14 9.63
N TYR A 148 -7.77 -22.03 10.36
CA TYR A 148 -6.89 -21.73 11.47
C TYR A 148 -7.14 -22.66 12.65
N GLU A 149 -6.09 -23.40 13.03
CA GLU A 149 -6.02 -24.10 14.30
C GLU A 149 -5.15 -23.31 15.28
N HIS A 150 -5.65 -23.11 16.49
CA HIS A 150 -4.91 -22.36 17.50
C HIS A 150 -3.65 -23.12 17.92
N VAL A 151 -2.51 -22.47 17.78
CA VAL A 151 -1.23 -22.97 18.32
C VAL A 151 -0.75 -21.93 19.32
N GLU A 152 -0.53 -22.35 20.57
CA GLU A 152 0.12 -21.46 21.54
C GLU A 152 1.51 -21.10 21.01
N GLN A 153 1.76 -19.81 20.90
CA GLN A 153 3.07 -19.29 20.51
C GLN A 153 3.87 -19.08 21.78
N GLU A 154 5.05 -19.74 21.84
CA GLU A 154 6.04 -19.51 22.90
C GLU A 154 6.67 -18.13 22.80
#